data_a497407ed9e2a38751a0b019522c971f
#
_entry.id   a497407ed9e2a38751a0b019522c971f
#
_cell.length_a   1.000
_cell.length_b   1.000
_cell.length_c   1.000
_cell.angle_alpha   90.00
_cell.angle_beta   90.00
_cell.angle_gamma   90.00
#
_symmetry.space_group_name_H-M   'P 1'
#
loop_
_entity.id
_entity.type
_entity.pdbx_description
1 polymer ?
#
loop_
_entity_poly.entity_id
_entity_poly.type
_entity_poly.pdbx_seq_one_letter_code
_entity_poly.pdbx_strand_id
1 'polypeptide(L)'
;LLSTKEVVAKVNRLQTRYAARDQRMRDVLSVRQGDISKVYPAMFSEEYPKPLVANFIDVAARDLAEAMAPLPSFNCAATNMVSDAARKAADTRTRIVNHYISASELQIQMYTGADWFNTYGMLPALVEMDYETNNPRIRLLNPFGTYPEIDRFGRTISLTQVMASDAETLAMQYPEFYDQIMPKNVYSPGSPYVSLVRYHDKDQDLIFIPERKNLVLSNIPNPIGKCMAYVAMRSSIDGEARGQFDDVLSVQLARARFAVLQIQAAEKSIQAPIAIPQDVQELALGPDAIMRSANPQGIRRVPLELPPGVFQESGVLERELRLGSRYPEVRSGNIDASIVTGRGVQALQAGFDTQIKSAQAQFARLFTDLASLCFEVDEKIFGSMPKEIKGVDDGTPFNMKYIPSRQIDGNYGVDVRYGIMSGMDPNRAIIALLQMRSDKLVSRDYVRREIPMELNVTQEEQRVDIEEMRDSLRVAVAQYAQAIPALAAQGQDPSQIITRIAEVIQGRQKGLQLETIIGKAFAPEPAPEMPVAPELMQGAPQLPAAGAINAPASAQPPQEQGGMAPAAGQRPDIANLLAAIGGAA
;
A
#
# COMPACT_ATOMS: atom_id res chain seq x y z
N LEU A 1 -17.99 29.26 -11.47
CA LEU A 1 -16.60 29.27 -12.01
C LEU A 1 -15.86 30.49 -11.46
N LEU A 2 -14.74 30.26 -10.79
CA LEU A 2 -13.88 31.34 -10.30
C LEU A 2 -13.03 31.89 -11.44
N SER A 3 -12.84 33.22 -11.48
CA SER A 3 -11.92 33.85 -12.40
C SER A 3 -10.46 33.65 -11.94
N THR A 4 -9.51 33.74 -12.89
CA THR A 4 -8.07 33.63 -12.57
C THR A 4 -7.62 34.65 -11.49
N LYS A 5 -8.19 35.85 -11.47
CA LYS A 5 -7.88 36.86 -10.44
C LYS A 5 -8.34 36.45 -9.05
N GLU A 6 -9.52 35.85 -8.94
CA GLU A 6 -10.05 35.32 -7.68
C GLU A 6 -9.23 34.12 -7.20
N VAL A 7 -8.81 33.24 -8.13
CA VAL A 7 -7.93 32.10 -7.80
C VAL A 7 -6.56 32.60 -7.32
N VAL A 8 -5.94 33.61 -7.95
CA VAL A 8 -4.68 34.20 -7.48
C VAL A 8 -4.83 34.78 -6.08
N ALA A 9 -5.91 35.52 -5.81
CA ALA A 9 -6.18 36.05 -4.46
C ALA A 9 -6.34 34.92 -3.44
N LYS A 10 -6.98 33.81 -3.84
CA LYS A 10 -7.13 32.60 -3.03
C LYS A 10 -5.79 31.93 -2.76
N VAL A 11 -4.92 31.78 -3.79
CA VAL A 11 -3.56 31.25 -3.66
C VAL A 11 -2.75 32.03 -2.62
N ASN A 12 -2.72 33.36 -2.73
CA ASN A 12 -1.98 34.21 -1.81
C ASN A 12 -2.47 34.05 -0.36
N ARG A 13 -3.79 33.97 -0.17
CA ARG A 13 -4.38 33.71 1.15
C ARG A 13 -3.98 32.34 1.70
N LEU A 14 -4.01 31.30 0.87
CA LEU A 14 -3.63 29.94 1.28
C LEU A 14 -2.13 29.85 1.60
N GLN A 15 -1.27 30.45 0.78
CA GLN A 15 0.17 30.53 1.06
C GLN A 15 0.46 31.23 2.38
N THR A 16 -0.24 32.33 2.68
CA THR A 16 -0.10 33.03 3.96
C THR A 16 -0.59 32.15 5.12
N ARG A 17 -1.74 31.49 4.96
CA ARG A 17 -2.29 30.60 5.99
C ARG A 17 -1.37 29.41 6.30
N TYR A 18 -0.75 28.82 5.29
CA TYR A 18 0.09 27.64 5.41
C TYR A 18 1.59 27.95 5.49
N ALA A 19 1.97 29.22 5.66
CA ALA A 19 3.39 29.62 5.66
C ALA A 19 4.24 28.89 6.70
N ALA A 20 3.72 28.69 7.92
CA ALA A 20 4.40 27.96 8.98
C ALA A 20 4.59 26.46 8.64
N ARG A 21 3.57 25.84 8.03
CA ARG A 21 3.64 24.45 7.53
C ARG A 21 4.72 24.34 6.44
N ASP A 22 4.67 25.21 5.46
CA ASP A 22 5.59 25.18 4.31
C ASP A 22 7.03 25.46 4.76
N GLN A 23 7.24 26.25 5.83
CA GLN A 23 8.56 26.44 6.41
C GLN A 23 9.06 25.14 7.06
N ARG A 24 8.24 24.46 7.89
CA ARG A 24 8.59 23.15 8.46
C ARG A 24 8.96 22.14 7.38
N MET A 25 8.18 22.08 6.30
CA MET A 25 8.44 21.17 5.17
C MET A 25 9.79 21.47 4.50
N ARG A 26 10.14 22.76 4.33
CA ARG A 26 11.44 23.18 3.78
C ARG A 26 12.60 22.80 4.70
N ASP A 27 12.43 23.01 6.01
CA ASP A 27 13.47 22.70 6.99
C ASP A 27 13.77 21.19 7.03
N VAL A 28 12.74 20.34 7.07
CA VAL A 28 12.89 18.88 7.03
C VAL A 28 13.52 18.44 5.70
N LEU A 29 13.09 19.00 4.57
CA LEU A 29 13.66 18.69 3.26
C LEU A 29 15.16 19.04 3.21
N SER A 30 15.53 20.24 3.67
CA SER A 30 16.93 20.67 3.70
C SER A 30 17.80 19.77 4.56
N VAL A 31 17.30 19.34 5.73
CA VAL A 31 18.03 18.40 6.60
C VAL A 31 18.17 17.04 5.93
N ARG A 32 17.12 16.51 5.28
CA ARG A 32 17.18 15.23 4.55
C ARG A 32 18.15 15.27 3.37
N GLN A 33 18.25 16.40 2.68
CA GLN A 33 19.21 16.62 1.59
C GLN A 33 20.66 16.82 2.08
N GLY A 34 20.86 16.92 3.40
CA GLY A 34 22.18 17.18 4.00
C GLY A 34 22.56 18.66 4.05
N ASP A 35 21.67 19.56 3.64
CA ASP A 35 21.90 21.01 3.63
C ASP A 35 21.52 21.67 4.98
N ILE A 36 22.00 21.10 6.08
CA ILE A 36 21.68 21.56 7.44
C ILE A 36 22.09 23.01 7.66
N SER A 37 23.18 23.47 7.01
CA SER A 37 23.64 24.85 7.10
C SER A 37 22.64 25.88 6.57
N LYS A 38 21.71 25.49 5.70
CA LYS A 38 20.62 26.36 5.22
C LYS A 38 19.58 26.62 6.29
N VAL A 39 19.34 25.62 7.17
CA VAL A 39 18.34 25.75 8.26
C VAL A 39 18.91 26.58 9.41
N TYR A 40 20.19 26.36 9.78
CA TYR A 40 20.86 27.08 10.85
C TYR A 40 22.29 27.49 10.47
N PRO A 41 22.45 28.55 9.66
CA PRO A 41 23.78 28.98 9.19
C PRO A 41 24.76 29.28 10.29
N ALA A 42 24.30 29.85 11.42
CA ALA A 42 25.13 30.20 12.57
C ALA A 42 25.75 29.01 13.32
N MET A 43 25.27 27.81 13.09
CA MET A 43 25.79 26.59 13.75
C MET A 43 27.04 26.03 13.09
N PHE A 44 27.29 26.35 11.83
CA PHE A 44 28.38 25.80 11.04
C PHE A 44 29.33 26.93 10.61
N SER A 45 30.62 26.67 10.68
CA SER A 45 31.67 27.58 10.21
C SER A 45 31.99 27.29 8.74
N GLU A 46 32.73 28.22 8.09
CA GLU A 46 33.23 27.99 6.72
C GLU A 46 34.13 26.76 6.62
N GLU A 47 34.86 26.44 7.71
CA GLU A 47 35.73 25.28 7.80
C GLU A 47 34.96 23.94 7.82
N TYR A 48 33.80 23.94 8.45
CA TYR A 48 32.91 22.76 8.54
C TYR A 48 31.51 23.09 8.04
N PRO A 49 31.34 23.25 6.72
CA PRO A 49 30.05 23.67 6.13
C PRO A 49 29.01 22.54 6.08
N LYS A 50 29.45 21.28 6.23
CA LYS A 50 28.58 20.09 6.17
C LYS A 50 28.52 19.38 7.51
N PRO A 51 27.39 18.70 7.81
CA PRO A 51 27.28 17.89 9.02
C PRO A 51 28.23 16.69 8.95
N LEU A 52 28.91 16.41 10.07
CA LEU A 52 29.86 15.31 10.22
C LEU A 52 29.21 14.07 10.89
N VAL A 53 27.91 13.93 10.75
CA VAL A 53 27.13 12.80 11.27
C VAL A 53 26.27 12.22 10.18
N ALA A 54 25.98 10.92 10.27
CA ALA A 54 25.02 10.27 9.40
C ALA A 54 23.65 10.94 9.52
N ASN A 55 22.99 11.13 8.37
CA ASN A 55 21.62 11.69 8.34
C ASN A 55 20.61 10.62 8.74
N PHE A 56 20.44 10.46 10.05
CA PHE A 56 19.53 9.46 10.61
C PHE A 56 18.08 9.65 10.14
N ILE A 57 17.65 10.91 10.02
CA ILE A 57 16.26 11.23 9.58
C ILE A 57 16.02 10.70 8.17
N ASP A 58 16.98 10.85 7.25
CA ASP A 58 16.82 10.36 5.88
C ASP A 58 16.80 8.83 5.81
N VAL A 59 17.69 8.17 6.56
CA VAL A 59 17.73 6.70 6.65
C VAL A 59 16.41 6.15 7.21
N ALA A 60 15.93 6.71 8.32
CA ALA A 60 14.69 6.28 8.95
C ALA A 60 13.46 6.56 8.06
N ALA A 61 13.46 7.69 7.34
CA ALA A 61 12.36 8.04 6.43
C ALA A 61 12.26 7.07 5.25
N ARG A 62 13.38 6.70 4.65
CA ARG A 62 13.41 5.72 3.55
C ARG A 62 12.95 4.34 3.99
N ASP A 63 13.44 3.85 5.12
CA ASP A 63 13.04 2.55 5.66
C ASP A 63 11.54 2.51 6.02
N LEU A 64 11.00 3.60 6.60
CA LEU A 64 9.57 3.74 6.83
C LEU A 64 8.77 3.77 5.52
N ALA A 65 9.28 4.49 4.51
CA ALA A 65 8.62 4.57 3.20
C ALA A 65 8.57 3.20 2.53
N GLU A 66 9.66 2.42 2.56
CA GLU A 66 9.69 1.04 2.04
C GLU A 66 8.68 0.13 2.74
N ALA A 67 8.57 0.25 4.06
CA ALA A 67 7.61 -0.55 4.83
C ALA A 67 6.13 -0.17 4.57
N MET A 68 5.86 1.09 4.18
CA MET A 68 4.52 1.61 3.90
C MET A 68 4.15 1.58 2.42
N ALA A 69 5.12 1.42 1.51
CA ALA A 69 4.95 1.46 0.06
C ALA A 69 4.08 0.33 -0.54
N PRO A 70 3.97 -0.88 0.06
CA PRO A 70 3.10 -1.90 -0.50
C PRO A 70 1.68 -1.38 -0.72
N LEU A 71 1.12 -1.68 -1.90
CA LEU A 71 -0.25 -1.33 -2.22
C LEU A 71 -1.24 -2.23 -1.46
N PRO A 72 -2.42 -1.70 -1.12
CA PRO A 72 -3.52 -2.51 -0.61
C PRO A 72 -4.13 -3.38 -1.71
N SER A 73 -4.88 -4.40 -1.33
CA SER A 73 -5.74 -5.15 -2.25
C SER A 73 -7.01 -4.35 -2.55
N PHE A 74 -7.43 -4.35 -3.81
CA PHE A 74 -8.64 -3.69 -4.28
C PHE A 74 -9.65 -4.74 -4.71
N ASN A 75 -10.77 -4.81 -4.04
CA ASN A 75 -11.82 -5.80 -4.30
C ASN A 75 -13.19 -5.13 -4.36
N CYS A 76 -14.06 -5.61 -5.24
CA CYS A 76 -15.44 -5.18 -5.31
C CYS A 76 -16.34 -6.27 -4.72
N ALA A 77 -17.19 -5.90 -3.78
CA ALA A 77 -18.14 -6.84 -3.19
C ALA A 77 -19.31 -7.11 -4.15
N ALA A 78 -19.78 -8.37 -4.17
CA ALA A 78 -21.00 -8.72 -4.85
C ALA A 78 -22.21 -8.16 -4.08
N THR A 79 -23.18 -7.60 -4.80
CA THR A 79 -24.44 -7.10 -4.20
C THR A 79 -25.27 -8.23 -3.60
N ASN A 80 -25.13 -9.44 -4.13
CA ASN A 80 -25.73 -10.66 -3.61
C ASN A 80 -24.72 -11.82 -3.71
N MET A 81 -24.28 -12.32 -2.57
CA MET A 81 -23.28 -13.39 -2.48
C MET A 81 -23.80 -14.74 -3.03
N VAL A 82 -25.11 -14.97 -3.08
CA VAL A 82 -25.70 -16.23 -3.55
C VAL A 82 -25.82 -16.26 -5.09
N SER A 83 -25.88 -15.09 -5.73
CA SER A 83 -26.05 -14.99 -7.18
C SER A 83 -24.72 -15.08 -7.93
N ASP A 84 -24.57 -16.08 -8.81
CA ASP A 84 -23.39 -16.21 -9.68
C ASP A 84 -23.21 -15.02 -10.62
N ALA A 85 -24.30 -14.44 -11.10
CA ALA A 85 -24.25 -13.23 -11.93
C ALA A 85 -23.70 -12.03 -11.15
N ALA A 86 -24.11 -11.86 -9.90
CA ALA A 86 -23.61 -10.78 -9.05
C ALA A 86 -22.13 -10.98 -8.67
N ARG A 87 -21.69 -12.23 -8.45
CA ARG A 87 -20.28 -12.54 -8.23
C ARG A 87 -19.42 -12.23 -9.45
N LYS A 88 -19.84 -12.66 -10.64
CA LYS A 88 -19.15 -12.35 -11.91
C LYS A 88 -19.10 -10.85 -12.19
N ALA A 89 -20.16 -10.10 -11.88
CA ALA A 89 -20.14 -8.64 -12.00
C ALA A 89 -19.15 -7.99 -11.03
N ALA A 90 -19.03 -8.49 -9.81
CA ALA A 90 -18.05 -8.03 -8.85
C ALA A 90 -16.60 -8.33 -9.30
N ASP A 91 -16.32 -9.54 -9.80
CA ASP A 91 -15.02 -9.90 -10.38
C ASP A 91 -14.66 -9.00 -11.57
N THR A 92 -15.63 -8.71 -12.44
CA THR A 92 -15.42 -7.78 -13.55
C THR A 92 -15.01 -6.40 -13.06
N ARG A 93 -15.71 -5.84 -12.06
CA ARG A 93 -15.36 -4.55 -11.46
C ARG A 93 -14.02 -4.57 -10.76
N THR A 94 -13.67 -5.68 -10.08
CA THR A 94 -12.35 -5.87 -9.47
C THR A 94 -11.24 -5.81 -10.53
N ARG A 95 -11.43 -6.43 -11.68
CA ARG A 95 -10.46 -6.34 -12.79
C ARG A 95 -10.36 -4.95 -13.37
N ILE A 96 -11.47 -4.22 -13.46
CA ILE A 96 -11.50 -2.83 -13.94
C ILE A 96 -10.72 -1.92 -12.97
N VAL A 97 -10.96 -2.00 -11.66
CA VAL A 97 -10.22 -1.17 -10.70
C VAL A 97 -8.73 -1.49 -10.68
N ASN A 98 -8.34 -2.75 -10.76
CA ASN A 98 -6.94 -3.15 -10.85
C ASN A 98 -6.28 -2.62 -12.13
N HIS A 99 -7.04 -2.53 -13.23
CA HIS A 99 -6.57 -1.89 -14.45
C HIS A 99 -6.29 -0.39 -14.23
N TYR A 100 -7.16 0.36 -13.55
CA TYR A 100 -6.89 1.77 -13.22
C TYR A 100 -5.64 1.94 -12.38
N ILE A 101 -5.43 1.08 -11.37
CA ILE A 101 -4.26 1.09 -10.52
C ILE A 101 -2.98 0.84 -11.32
N SER A 102 -3.00 -0.17 -12.20
CA SER A 102 -1.87 -0.49 -13.10
C SER A 102 -1.62 0.61 -14.13
N ALA A 103 -2.66 1.13 -14.80
CA ALA A 103 -2.56 2.23 -15.76
C ALA A 103 -2.04 3.52 -15.12
N SER A 104 -2.29 3.72 -13.83
CA SER A 104 -1.79 4.85 -13.06
C SER A 104 -0.35 4.66 -12.58
N GLU A 105 0.27 3.49 -12.80
CA GLU A 105 1.61 3.15 -12.26
C GLU A 105 1.72 3.40 -10.75
N LEU A 106 0.63 3.14 -10.01
CA LEU A 106 0.52 3.53 -8.63
C LEU A 106 1.56 2.82 -7.74
N GLN A 107 1.97 1.62 -8.11
CA GLN A 107 3.02 0.88 -7.40
C GLN A 107 4.35 1.63 -7.37
N ILE A 108 4.71 2.29 -8.49
CA ILE A 108 5.94 3.10 -8.57
C ILE A 108 5.78 4.40 -7.77
N GLN A 109 4.61 5.04 -7.89
CA GLN A 109 4.32 6.30 -7.20
C GLN A 109 4.26 6.13 -5.67
N MET A 110 3.85 4.94 -5.18
CA MET A 110 3.53 4.73 -3.77
C MET A 110 4.75 4.83 -2.85
N TYR A 111 5.94 4.42 -3.29
CA TYR A 111 7.16 4.62 -2.52
C TYR A 111 7.39 6.12 -2.22
N THR A 112 7.34 6.94 -3.27
CA THR A 112 7.47 8.39 -3.13
C THR A 112 6.32 8.99 -2.32
N GLY A 113 5.09 8.50 -2.53
CA GLY A 113 3.92 8.93 -1.77
C GLY A 113 4.02 8.62 -0.28
N ALA A 114 4.49 7.44 0.09
CA ALA A 114 4.73 7.05 1.47
C ALA A 114 5.84 7.90 2.12
N ASP A 115 6.90 8.20 1.37
CA ASP A 115 7.97 9.09 1.83
C ASP A 115 7.46 10.53 2.05
N TRP A 116 6.63 11.06 1.16
CA TRP A 116 5.98 12.36 1.36
C TRP A 116 5.05 12.36 2.58
N PHE A 117 4.26 11.30 2.76
CA PHE A 117 3.38 11.18 3.92
C PHE A 117 4.15 11.19 5.25
N ASN A 118 5.27 10.45 5.32
CA ASN A 118 6.12 10.44 6.50
C ASN A 118 6.82 11.77 6.74
N THR A 119 7.35 12.38 5.67
CA THR A 119 8.16 13.60 5.75
C THR A 119 7.31 14.83 6.01
N TYR A 120 6.15 14.92 5.36
CA TYR A 120 5.32 16.14 5.37
C TYR A 120 3.99 15.99 6.10
N GLY A 121 3.63 14.77 6.48
CA GLY A 121 2.41 14.49 7.24
C GLY A 121 1.13 14.46 6.41
N MET A 122 1.20 14.52 5.08
CA MET A 122 0.05 14.41 4.20
C MET A 122 0.41 13.80 2.86
N LEU A 123 -0.58 13.18 2.21
CA LEU A 123 -0.50 12.65 0.85
C LEU A 123 -1.73 13.10 0.08
N PRO A 124 -1.63 14.16 -0.73
CA PRO A 124 -2.69 14.54 -1.65
C PRO A 124 -2.62 13.68 -2.92
N ALA A 125 -3.80 13.35 -3.43
CA ALA A 125 -3.96 12.60 -4.67
C ALA A 125 -5.12 13.16 -5.48
N LEU A 126 -5.03 13.03 -6.79
CA LEU A 126 -6.00 13.54 -7.75
C LEU A 126 -6.33 12.44 -8.76
N VAL A 127 -7.60 12.34 -9.14
CA VAL A 127 -8.02 11.55 -10.30
C VAL A 127 -8.05 12.46 -11.52
N GLU A 128 -7.26 12.13 -12.52
CA GLU A 128 -7.17 12.85 -13.79
C GLU A 128 -7.84 12.05 -14.90
N MET A 129 -8.35 12.75 -15.91
CA MET A 129 -8.92 12.16 -17.10
C MET A 129 -7.86 12.07 -18.18
N ASP A 130 -7.46 10.88 -18.54
CA ASP A 130 -6.57 10.65 -19.68
C ASP A 130 -7.41 10.40 -20.94
N TYR A 131 -7.49 11.44 -21.76
CA TYR A 131 -8.24 11.39 -23.02
C TYR A 131 -7.54 10.62 -24.14
N GLU A 132 -6.23 10.32 -23.99
CA GLU A 132 -5.50 9.52 -24.98
C GLU A 132 -5.84 8.03 -24.81
N THR A 133 -5.84 7.56 -23.58
CA THR A 133 -6.19 6.17 -23.26
C THR A 133 -7.68 5.98 -22.91
N ASN A 134 -8.42 7.08 -22.78
CA ASN A 134 -9.82 7.13 -22.32
C ASN A 134 -10.02 6.46 -20.96
N ASN A 135 -9.07 6.60 -20.06
CA ASN A 135 -9.12 6.01 -18.72
C ASN A 135 -8.92 7.06 -17.63
N PRO A 136 -9.53 6.87 -16.45
CA PRO A 136 -9.16 7.64 -15.28
C PRO A 136 -7.77 7.20 -14.80
N ARG A 137 -6.95 8.15 -14.37
CA ARG A 137 -5.64 7.91 -13.77
C ARG A 137 -5.55 8.54 -12.40
N ILE A 138 -4.97 7.82 -11.45
CA ILE A 138 -4.66 8.31 -10.11
C ILE A 138 -3.25 8.87 -10.13
N ARG A 139 -3.10 10.10 -9.67
CA ARG A 139 -1.82 10.77 -9.52
C ARG A 139 -1.61 11.20 -8.07
N LEU A 140 -0.52 10.76 -7.46
CA LEU A 140 -0.08 11.24 -6.16
C LEU A 140 0.65 12.58 -6.35
N LEU A 141 0.33 13.56 -5.49
CA LEU A 141 0.86 14.91 -5.62
C LEU A 141 1.88 15.19 -4.52
N ASN A 142 2.89 16.01 -4.86
CA ASN A 142 3.83 16.49 -3.85
C ASN A 142 3.10 17.41 -2.86
N PRO A 143 3.17 17.14 -1.56
CA PRO A 143 2.55 17.98 -0.54
C PRO A 143 3.07 19.42 -0.52
N PHE A 144 4.35 19.62 -0.87
CA PHE A 144 4.94 20.94 -0.94
C PHE A 144 4.33 21.75 -2.09
N GLY A 145 3.78 22.92 -1.75
CA GLY A 145 3.04 23.75 -2.71
C GLY A 145 1.60 23.30 -2.97
N THR A 146 1.11 22.27 -2.26
CA THR A 146 -0.27 21.79 -2.39
C THR A 146 -1.10 22.23 -1.19
N TYR A 147 -2.23 22.90 -1.48
CA TYR A 147 -3.11 23.55 -0.49
C TYR A 147 -4.53 22.98 -0.62
N PRO A 148 -4.88 21.94 0.14
CA PRO A 148 -6.24 21.41 0.17
C PRO A 148 -7.12 22.26 1.07
N GLU A 149 -8.36 22.52 0.66
CA GLU A 149 -9.42 23.01 1.51
C GLU A 149 -10.38 21.87 1.84
N ILE A 150 -10.52 21.58 3.12
CA ILE A 150 -11.26 20.42 3.63
C ILE A 150 -12.48 20.91 4.38
N ASP A 151 -13.64 20.26 4.17
CA ASP A 151 -14.86 20.54 4.90
C ASP A 151 -14.86 19.95 6.32
N ARG A 152 -15.90 20.23 7.09
CA ARG A 152 -16.07 19.70 8.45
C ARG A 152 -16.19 18.17 8.53
N PHE A 153 -16.43 17.51 7.40
CA PHE A 153 -16.57 16.05 7.31
C PHE A 153 -15.29 15.38 6.77
N GLY A 154 -14.22 16.16 6.53
CA GLY A 154 -12.96 15.66 5.99
C GLY A 154 -12.93 15.48 4.48
N ARG A 155 -13.91 16.03 3.74
CA ARG A 155 -13.93 15.96 2.27
C ARG A 155 -13.22 17.16 1.68
N THR A 156 -12.46 16.94 0.61
CA THR A 156 -11.79 18.01 -0.11
C THR A 156 -12.80 18.82 -0.93
N ILE A 157 -12.90 20.11 -0.64
CA ILE A 157 -13.76 21.06 -1.38
C ILE A 157 -13.03 21.58 -2.59
N SER A 158 -11.76 21.94 -2.44
CA SER A 158 -10.89 22.39 -3.52
C SER A 158 -9.44 22.05 -3.24
N LEU A 159 -8.68 21.89 -4.30
CA LEU A 159 -7.24 21.67 -4.26
C LEU A 159 -6.55 22.74 -5.09
N THR A 160 -5.58 23.42 -4.48
CA THR A 160 -4.72 24.37 -5.17
C THR A 160 -3.29 23.85 -5.14
N GLN A 161 -2.66 23.74 -6.29
CA GLN A 161 -1.27 23.32 -6.41
C GLN A 161 -0.46 24.42 -7.09
N VAL A 162 0.68 24.79 -6.49
CA VAL A 162 1.63 25.76 -7.02
C VAL A 162 2.95 25.03 -7.23
N MET A 163 3.38 24.93 -8.48
CA MET A 163 4.58 24.20 -8.88
C MET A 163 5.53 25.13 -9.65
N ALA A 164 6.82 25.03 -9.39
CA ALA A 164 7.82 25.58 -10.30
C ALA A 164 7.99 24.62 -11.47
N SER A 165 7.77 25.09 -12.68
CA SER A 165 7.92 24.32 -13.91
C SER A 165 8.93 25.00 -14.81
N ASP A 166 9.70 24.19 -15.53
CA ASP A 166 10.59 24.70 -16.56
C ASP A 166 9.76 25.21 -17.75
N ALA A 167 10.02 26.44 -18.18
CA ALA A 167 9.21 27.11 -19.20
C ALA A 167 9.29 26.41 -20.55
N GLU A 168 10.46 25.85 -20.93
CA GLU A 168 10.63 25.14 -22.20
C GLU A 168 9.82 23.86 -22.23
N THR A 169 9.95 23.06 -21.18
CA THR A 169 9.15 21.82 -21.00
C THR A 169 7.65 22.11 -21.02
N LEU A 170 7.23 23.20 -20.36
CA LEU A 170 5.82 23.60 -20.33
C LEU A 170 5.34 24.08 -21.70
N ALA A 171 6.17 24.82 -22.45
CA ALA A 171 5.85 25.29 -23.81
C ALA A 171 5.72 24.12 -24.80
N MET A 172 6.48 23.03 -24.59
CA MET A 172 6.32 21.79 -25.38
C MET A 172 5.01 21.06 -25.07
N GLN A 173 4.56 21.09 -23.82
CA GLN A 173 3.28 20.51 -23.42
C GLN A 173 2.07 21.31 -23.94
N TYR A 174 2.23 22.63 -24.07
CA TYR A 174 1.18 23.55 -24.55
C TYR A 174 1.67 24.35 -25.76
N PRO A 175 1.83 23.72 -26.93
CA PRO A 175 2.42 24.35 -28.11
C PRO A 175 1.63 25.57 -28.60
N GLU A 176 0.33 25.62 -28.35
CA GLU A 176 -0.53 26.77 -28.70
C GLU A 176 -0.13 28.06 -27.97
N PHE A 177 0.51 27.95 -26.79
CA PHE A 177 0.94 29.07 -25.97
C PHE A 177 2.45 29.28 -25.97
N TYR A 178 3.19 28.62 -26.86
CA TYR A 178 4.66 28.61 -26.87
C TYR A 178 5.24 30.03 -26.77
N ASP A 179 4.82 30.96 -27.64
CA ASP A 179 5.31 32.35 -27.67
C ASP A 179 4.96 33.18 -26.41
N GLN A 180 3.93 32.77 -25.70
CA GLN A 180 3.48 33.47 -24.48
C GLN A 180 4.16 32.91 -23.22
N ILE A 181 4.54 31.64 -23.24
CA ILE A 181 5.28 31.00 -22.15
C ILE A 181 6.76 31.37 -22.23
N MET A 182 7.37 31.24 -23.43
CA MET A 182 8.78 31.54 -23.64
C MET A 182 8.99 33.05 -23.93
N PRO A 183 9.81 33.73 -23.13
CA PRO A 183 10.15 35.12 -23.42
C PRO A 183 11.03 35.22 -24.69
N LYS A 184 10.62 36.02 -25.64
CA LYS A 184 11.28 36.18 -26.95
C LYS A 184 12.75 36.69 -26.91
N ASN A 185 13.27 37.13 -25.74
CA ASN A 185 14.56 37.79 -25.58
C ASN A 185 15.49 37.15 -24.56
N VAL A 186 15.31 35.89 -24.19
CA VAL A 186 16.19 35.26 -23.20
C VAL A 186 17.25 34.40 -23.89
N TYR A 187 18.40 34.98 -24.11
CA TYR A 187 19.65 34.27 -24.44
C TYR A 187 20.35 33.76 -23.16
N SER A 188 19.61 33.38 -22.14
CA SER A 188 20.21 32.81 -20.93
C SER A 188 20.44 31.31 -21.11
N PRO A 189 21.61 30.78 -20.74
CA PRO A 189 21.83 29.33 -20.69
C PRO A 189 20.95 28.74 -19.59
N GLY A 190 19.85 28.14 -19.98
CA GLY A 190 18.85 27.54 -19.11
C GLY A 190 17.47 28.18 -19.30
N SER A 191 16.45 27.35 -19.26
CA SER A 191 15.07 27.80 -19.36
C SER A 191 14.63 28.46 -18.05
N PRO A 192 13.94 29.60 -18.08
CA PRO A 192 13.45 30.23 -16.86
C PRO A 192 12.33 29.36 -16.23
N TYR A 193 12.40 29.21 -14.93
CA TYR A 193 11.29 28.58 -14.18
C TYR A 193 10.11 29.55 -14.12
N VAL A 194 8.91 28.99 -14.30
CA VAL A 194 7.63 29.70 -14.15
C VAL A 194 6.78 29.00 -13.10
N SER A 195 6.01 29.78 -12.34
CA SER A 195 5.06 29.23 -11.37
C SER A 195 3.81 28.78 -12.12
N LEU A 196 3.57 27.48 -12.16
CA LEU A 196 2.34 26.89 -12.67
C LEU A 196 1.37 26.74 -11.52
N VAL A 197 0.17 27.31 -11.64
CA VAL A 197 -0.91 27.14 -10.67
C VAL A 197 -2.00 26.25 -11.27
N ARG A 198 -2.33 25.18 -10.56
CA ARG A 198 -3.49 24.36 -10.86
C ARG A 198 -4.51 24.52 -9.73
N TYR A 199 -5.72 24.88 -10.08
CA TYR A 199 -6.85 24.99 -9.18
C TYR A 199 -7.94 24.03 -9.60
N HIS A 200 -8.33 23.15 -8.71
CA HIS A 200 -9.35 22.15 -8.93
C HIS A 200 -10.44 22.23 -7.87
N ASP A 201 -11.71 22.30 -8.29
CA ASP A 201 -12.88 22.27 -7.43
C ASP A 201 -14.00 21.43 -8.04
N LYS A 202 -15.22 21.54 -7.49
CA LYS A 202 -16.38 20.82 -8.00
C LYS A 202 -16.84 21.30 -9.39
N ASP A 203 -16.49 22.52 -9.79
CA ASP A 203 -17.03 23.18 -10.98
C ASP A 203 -16.00 23.25 -12.14
N GLN A 204 -14.69 23.26 -11.81
CA GLN A 204 -13.62 23.49 -12.81
C GLN A 204 -12.27 22.87 -12.43
N ASP A 205 -11.46 22.60 -13.46
CA ASP A 205 -10.02 22.33 -13.39
C ASP A 205 -9.30 23.40 -14.21
N LEU A 206 -8.66 24.35 -13.51
CA LEU A 206 -8.03 25.54 -14.08
C LEU A 206 -6.53 25.46 -13.93
N ILE A 207 -5.79 25.55 -15.04
CA ILE A 207 -4.33 25.59 -15.07
C ILE A 207 -3.90 26.92 -15.70
N PHE A 208 -3.07 27.67 -15.00
CA PHE A 208 -2.61 28.98 -15.49
C PHE A 208 -1.24 29.36 -14.93
N ILE A 209 -0.61 30.36 -15.57
CA ILE A 209 0.69 30.94 -15.18
C ILE A 209 0.44 32.37 -14.68
N PRO A 210 0.54 32.64 -13.34
CA PRO A 210 0.32 33.98 -12.80
C PRO A 210 1.29 35.04 -13.33
N GLU A 211 2.56 34.67 -13.48
CA GLU A 211 3.65 35.56 -13.90
C GLU A 211 3.52 36.02 -15.36
N ARG A 212 2.75 35.31 -16.17
CA ARG A 212 2.47 35.63 -17.57
C ARG A 212 1.09 36.28 -17.76
N LYS A 213 0.79 37.32 -16.96
CA LYS A 213 -0.50 38.03 -17.00
C LYS A 213 -1.70 37.09 -16.74
N ASN A 214 -1.54 36.08 -15.88
CA ASN A 214 -2.52 35.03 -15.61
C ASN A 214 -2.90 34.27 -16.90
N LEU A 215 -1.91 33.88 -17.69
CA LEU A 215 -2.12 33.09 -18.91
C LEU A 215 -2.79 31.79 -18.57
N VAL A 216 -4.00 31.58 -19.07
CA VAL A 216 -4.78 30.34 -18.90
C VAL A 216 -4.31 29.33 -19.93
N LEU A 217 -3.77 28.21 -19.48
CA LEU A 217 -3.36 27.08 -20.33
C LEU A 217 -4.50 26.10 -20.55
N SER A 218 -5.30 25.87 -19.50
CA SER A 218 -6.45 24.97 -19.56
C SER A 218 -7.50 25.41 -18.56
N ASN A 219 -8.78 25.34 -18.96
CA ASN A 219 -9.92 25.54 -18.08
C ASN A 219 -11.02 24.56 -18.50
N ILE A 220 -11.05 23.42 -17.86
CA ILE A 220 -12.01 22.35 -18.17
C ILE A 220 -13.09 22.36 -17.10
N PRO A 221 -14.38 22.45 -17.49
CA PRO A 221 -15.48 22.29 -16.54
C PRO A 221 -15.45 20.86 -15.97
N ASN A 222 -15.68 20.75 -14.67
CA ASN A 222 -15.69 19.45 -14.00
C ASN A 222 -17.07 18.79 -14.16
N PRO A 223 -17.20 17.73 -14.96
CA PRO A 223 -18.49 17.10 -15.23
C PRO A 223 -19.00 16.22 -14.09
N ILE A 224 -18.14 15.93 -13.10
CA ILE A 224 -18.47 15.05 -11.98
C ILE A 224 -19.27 15.81 -10.90
N GLY A 225 -19.05 17.12 -10.76
CA GLY A 225 -19.70 17.97 -9.74
C GLY A 225 -19.16 17.77 -8.33
N LYS A 226 -17.96 17.17 -8.20
CA LYS A 226 -17.21 16.99 -6.95
C LYS A 226 -15.74 17.33 -7.18
N CYS A 227 -15.04 17.77 -6.14
CA CYS A 227 -13.59 17.86 -6.23
C CYS A 227 -12.99 16.46 -6.42
N MET A 228 -12.22 16.26 -7.50
CA MET A 228 -11.61 14.96 -7.83
C MET A 228 -10.29 14.72 -7.09
N ALA A 229 -10.05 15.43 -6.00
CA ALA A 229 -8.87 15.31 -5.16
C ALA A 229 -9.24 14.81 -3.76
N TYR A 230 -8.38 13.95 -3.21
CA TYR A 230 -8.47 13.49 -1.84
C TYR A 230 -7.12 13.64 -1.15
N VAL A 231 -7.14 13.71 0.17
CA VAL A 231 -5.91 13.90 0.96
C VAL A 231 -5.92 12.95 2.15
N ALA A 232 -4.92 12.09 2.23
CA ALA A 232 -4.63 11.39 3.47
C ALA A 232 -3.80 12.31 4.37
N MET A 233 -4.22 12.49 5.61
CA MET A 233 -3.51 13.30 6.60
C MET A 233 -3.12 12.45 7.79
N ARG A 234 -1.88 12.63 8.25
CA ARG A 234 -1.42 12.04 9.49
C ARG A 234 -2.13 12.70 10.66
N SER A 235 -2.58 11.88 11.62
CA SER A 235 -3.24 12.40 12.81
C SER A 235 -2.32 13.32 13.60
N SER A 236 -2.75 14.55 13.86
CA SER A 236 -2.08 15.55 14.68
C SER A 236 -3.08 16.19 15.65
N ILE A 237 -2.57 16.74 16.77
CA ILE A 237 -3.42 17.33 17.82
C ILE A 237 -4.14 18.59 17.33
N ASP A 238 -3.47 19.37 16.48
CA ASP A 238 -3.96 20.64 15.95
C ASP A 238 -4.67 20.52 14.60
N GLY A 239 -4.75 19.31 14.03
CA GLY A 239 -5.32 19.08 12.70
C GLY A 239 -4.47 19.59 11.55
N GLU A 240 -3.26 20.09 11.81
CA GLU A 240 -2.30 20.48 10.78
C GLU A 240 -1.48 19.26 10.28
N ALA A 241 -1.02 19.33 9.04
CA ALA A 241 -0.08 18.33 8.53
C ALA A 241 1.27 18.44 9.24
N ARG A 242 1.65 17.38 9.98
CA ARG A 242 2.93 17.27 10.68
C ARG A 242 3.63 15.98 10.28
N GLY A 243 4.89 16.13 9.86
CA GLY A 243 5.75 15.01 9.53
C GLY A 243 6.13 14.17 10.76
N GLN A 244 6.64 12.98 10.53
CA GLN A 244 7.14 12.07 11.58
C GLN A 244 8.35 12.67 12.30
N PHE A 245 9.14 13.46 11.58
CA PHE A 245 10.45 13.92 12.02
C PHE A 245 10.46 15.38 12.48
N ASP A 246 9.33 16.09 12.44
CA ASP A 246 9.25 17.51 12.82
C ASP A 246 9.73 17.74 14.26
N ASP A 247 9.35 16.85 15.18
CA ASP A 247 9.69 16.97 16.60
C ASP A 247 11.16 16.66 16.92
N VAL A 248 11.83 15.87 16.06
CA VAL A 248 13.23 15.44 16.28
C VAL A 248 14.24 16.20 15.43
N LEU A 249 13.76 17.13 14.62
CA LEU A 249 14.63 17.92 13.74
C LEU A 249 15.68 18.70 14.55
N SER A 250 15.27 19.33 15.65
CA SER A 250 16.18 20.07 16.54
C SER A 250 17.23 19.19 17.19
N VAL A 251 16.90 17.93 17.52
CA VAL A 251 17.83 16.96 18.10
C VAL A 251 18.88 16.54 17.07
N GLN A 252 18.47 16.28 15.82
CA GLN A 252 19.41 15.98 14.73
C GLN A 252 20.38 17.13 14.46
N LEU A 253 19.90 18.38 14.51
CA LEU A 253 20.71 19.58 14.35
C LEU A 253 21.70 19.74 15.51
N ALA A 254 21.26 19.56 16.76
CA ALA A 254 22.11 19.58 17.94
C ALA A 254 23.21 18.51 17.86
N ARG A 255 22.86 17.28 17.42
CA ARG A 255 23.82 16.18 17.24
C ARG A 255 24.87 16.53 16.18
N ALA A 256 24.46 17.11 15.06
CA ALA A 256 25.38 17.53 14.01
C ALA A 256 26.34 18.64 14.51
N ARG A 257 25.84 19.64 15.23
CA ARG A 257 26.66 20.68 15.84
C ARG A 257 27.64 20.12 16.87
N PHE A 258 27.15 19.21 17.69
CA PHE A 258 27.97 18.58 18.74
C PHE A 258 29.12 17.78 18.15
N ALA A 259 28.90 17.05 17.06
CA ALA A 259 29.98 16.34 16.35
C ALA A 259 31.07 17.29 15.83
N VAL A 260 30.68 18.45 15.26
CA VAL A 260 31.64 19.48 14.83
C VAL A 260 32.46 19.97 16.00
N LEU A 261 31.81 20.28 17.14
CA LEU A 261 32.51 20.73 18.34
C LEU A 261 33.48 19.68 18.91
N GLN A 262 33.11 18.39 18.85
CA GLN A 262 33.96 17.29 19.27
C GLN A 262 35.23 17.20 18.39
N ILE A 263 35.10 17.33 17.08
CA ILE A 263 36.25 17.29 16.17
C ILE A 263 37.13 18.51 16.40
N GLN A 264 36.57 19.73 16.50
CA GLN A 264 37.34 20.92 16.81
C GLN A 264 38.08 20.81 18.15
N ALA A 265 37.45 20.24 19.17
CA ALA A 265 38.09 20.02 20.46
C ALA A 265 39.21 18.96 20.38
N ALA A 266 38.99 17.88 19.59
CA ALA A 266 40.02 16.88 19.34
C ALA A 266 41.22 17.48 18.59
N GLU A 267 40.99 18.29 17.55
CA GLU A 267 42.05 19.00 16.83
C GLU A 267 42.87 19.90 17.75
N LYS A 268 42.20 20.71 18.58
CA LYS A 268 42.86 21.57 19.57
C LYS A 268 43.62 20.77 20.63
N SER A 269 43.13 19.60 21.00
CA SER A 269 43.82 18.70 21.93
C SER A 269 45.11 18.10 21.32
N ILE A 270 45.02 17.70 20.02
CA ILE A 270 46.20 17.18 19.27
C ILE A 270 47.23 18.29 19.02
N GLN A 271 46.74 19.48 18.64
CA GLN A 271 47.55 20.66 18.39
C GLN A 271 47.68 21.55 19.64
N ALA A 272 47.73 20.92 20.82
CA ALA A 272 47.74 21.63 22.07
C ALA A 272 48.87 22.68 22.11
N PRO A 273 48.63 23.87 22.63
CA PRO A 273 49.62 24.93 22.73
C PRO A 273 50.82 24.45 23.57
N ILE A 274 52.01 24.86 23.15
CA ILE A 274 53.25 24.53 23.84
C ILE A 274 53.56 25.66 24.80
N ALA A 275 53.63 25.37 26.07
CA ALA A 275 54.17 26.31 27.05
C ALA A 275 55.68 26.30 26.95
N ILE A 276 56.24 27.50 26.79
CA ILE A 276 57.70 27.69 26.64
C ILE A 276 58.18 28.62 27.74
N PRO A 277 59.27 28.29 28.47
CA PRO A 277 59.93 29.22 29.40
C PRO A 277 60.44 30.47 28.67
N GLN A 278 60.52 31.60 29.38
CA GLN A 278 60.94 32.90 28.81
C GLN A 278 62.35 32.94 28.27
N ASP A 279 63.20 31.97 28.67
CA ASP A 279 64.60 31.85 28.25
C ASP A 279 64.75 31.19 26.85
N VAL A 280 63.73 30.64 26.29
CA VAL A 280 63.73 30.00 24.94
C VAL A 280 63.30 30.98 23.90
N GLN A 281 64.20 31.45 23.02
CA GLN A 281 63.92 32.40 21.95
C GLN A 281 63.42 31.76 20.66
N GLU A 282 63.82 30.51 20.39
CA GLU A 282 63.40 29.77 19.20
C GLU A 282 62.98 28.35 19.59
N LEU A 283 61.84 27.94 19.07
CA LEU A 283 61.29 26.60 19.23
C LEU A 283 61.60 25.76 17.99
N ALA A 284 62.57 24.90 18.05
CA ALA A 284 62.85 23.91 17.01
C ALA A 284 62.06 22.63 17.28
N LEU A 285 61.14 22.27 16.35
CA LEU A 285 60.36 21.05 16.42
C LEU A 285 60.83 20.07 15.34
N GLY A 286 61.46 19.00 15.74
CA GLY A 286 61.90 17.92 14.85
C GLY A 286 62.57 16.80 15.63
N PRO A 287 62.73 15.60 15.04
CA PRO A 287 63.31 14.45 15.73
C PRO A 287 64.75 14.69 16.22
N ASP A 288 65.54 15.57 15.54
CA ASP A 288 66.92 15.91 15.87
C ASP A 288 67.05 17.32 16.43
N ALA A 289 65.95 17.95 16.85
CA ALA A 289 65.98 19.32 17.36
C ALA A 289 66.59 19.37 18.77
N ILE A 290 67.67 20.16 18.95
CA ILE A 290 68.28 20.40 20.24
C ILE A 290 67.80 21.74 20.77
N MET A 291 67.11 21.73 21.89
CA MET A 291 66.68 22.94 22.60
C MET A 291 67.43 23.09 23.88
N ARG A 292 67.95 24.29 24.16
CA ARG A 292 68.58 24.64 25.41
C ARG A 292 67.68 25.58 26.23
N SER A 293 67.39 25.17 27.45
CA SER A 293 66.56 25.97 28.37
C SER A 293 67.09 25.76 29.78
N ALA A 294 67.02 26.82 30.58
CA ALA A 294 67.35 26.75 32.02
C ALA A 294 66.32 25.88 32.78
N ASN A 295 65.11 25.76 32.24
CA ASN A 295 64.05 24.89 32.79
C ASN A 295 63.45 24.00 31.69
N PRO A 296 64.09 22.89 31.29
CA PRO A 296 63.59 22.01 30.22
C PRO A 296 62.25 21.39 30.52
N GLN A 297 61.88 21.20 31.79
CA GLN A 297 60.57 20.67 32.18
C GLN A 297 59.43 21.69 31.99
N GLY A 298 59.74 22.98 31.81
CA GLY A 298 58.81 24.04 31.48
C GLY A 298 58.32 24.00 30.02
N ILE A 299 59.07 23.29 29.14
CA ILE A 299 58.63 23.04 27.75
C ILE A 299 57.69 21.86 27.74
N ARG A 300 56.42 22.16 27.73
CA ARG A 300 55.37 21.10 27.73
C ARG A 300 54.21 21.50 26.89
N ARG A 301 53.58 20.50 26.27
CA ARG A 301 52.23 20.72 25.71
C ARG A 301 51.26 20.86 26.86
N VAL A 302 50.37 21.87 26.78
CA VAL A 302 49.31 22.06 27.77
C VAL A 302 48.16 21.15 27.36
N PRO A 303 47.92 20.04 28.07
CA PRO A 303 46.87 19.12 27.67
C PRO A 303 45.51 19.83 27.76
N LEU A 304 44.76 19.84 26.67
CA LEU A 304 43.36 20.23 26.66
C LEU A 304 42.56 18.95 26.78
N GLU A 305 42.16 18.62 28.00
CA GLU A 305 41.35 17.43 28.25
C GLU A 305 39.90 17.69 27.85
N LEU A 306 39.33 16.80 27.03
CA LEU A 306 37.91 16.76 26.75
C LEU A 306 37.17 16.24 27.98
N PRO A 307 36.16 16.95 28.51
CA PRO A 307 35.39 16.43 29.63
C PRO A 307 34.76 15.08 29.26
N PRO A 308 34.85 14.04 30.12
CA PRO A 308 34.30 12.72 29.82
C PRO A 308 32.78 12.73 29.54
N GLY A 309 32.03 13.70 30.09
CA GLY A 309 30.61 13.89 29.87
C GLY A 309 30.24 14.22 28.43
N VAL A 310 31.18 14.72 27.63
CA VAL A 310 30.93 15.05 26.20
C VAL A 310 30.55 13.81 25.38
N PHE A 311 31.20 12.68 25.66
CA PHE A 311 30.87 11.43 24.94
C PHE A 311 29.53 10.82 25.40
N GLN A 312 29.18 11.00 26.69
CA GLN A 312 27.91 10.55 27.23
C GLN A 312 26.74 11.34 26.62
N GLU A 313 26.88 12.68 26.47
CA GLU A 313 25.87 13.54 25.87
C GLU A 313 25.57 13.18 24.42
N SER A 314 26.56 12.81 23.63
CA SER A 314 26.37 12.32 22.26
C SER A 314 25.47 11.07 22.23
N GLY A 315 25.64 10.15 23.17
CA GLY A 315 24.79 8.96 23.32
C GLY A 315 23.35 9.29 23.74
N VAL A 316 23.18 10.31 24.59
CA VAL A 316 21.84 10.79 24.98
C VAL A 316 21.10 11.36 23.77
N LEU A 317 21.74 12.26 23.01
CA LEU A 317 21.14 12.84 21.79
C LEU A 317 20.74 11.78 20.77
N GLU A 318 21.55 10.74 20.61
CA GLU A 318 21.20 9.63 19.70
C GLU A 318 19.98 8.85 20.20
N ARG A 319 19.90 8.58 21.49
CA ARG A 319 18.74 7.90 22.10
C ARG A 319 17.46 8.74 21.97
N GLU A 320 17.53 10.04 22.24
CA GLU A 320 16.39 10.94 22.08
C GLU A 320 15.91 11.02 20.63
N LEU A 321 16.86 11.07 19.67
CA LEU A 321 16.54 11.07 18.25
C LEU A 321 15.77 9.79 17.84
N ARG A 322 16.20 8.63 18.33
CA ARG A 322 15.54 7.34 18.07
C ARG A 322 14.17 7.26 18.74
N LEU A 323 14.05 7.69 20.00
CA LEU A 323 12.80 7.72 20.73
C LEU A 323 11.78 8.64 20.06
N GLY A 324 12.17 9.86 19.74
CA GLY A 324 11.26 10.84 19.12
C GLY A 324 10.85 10.46 17.70
N SER A 325 11.75 9.86 16.91
CA SER A 325 11.41 9.32 15.59
C SER A 325 10.62 8.01 15.65
N ARG A 326 10.54 7.38 16.84
CA ARG A 326 9.96 6.04 17.06
C ARG A 326 10.59 4.97 16.15
N TYR A 327 11.87 5.12 15.85
CA TYR A 327 12.61 4.19 15.02
C TYR A 327 13.40 3.20 15.90
N PRO A 328 13.08 1.89 15.88
CA PRO A 328 13.67 0.91 16.78
C PRO A 328 15.14 0.61 16.41
N GLU A 329 15.99 0.43 17.42
CA GLU A 329 17.42 0.11 17.27
C GLU A 329 17.65 -1.19 16.51
N VAL A 330 16.76 -2.15 16.66
CA VAL A 330 16.83 -3.45 16.01
C VAL A 330 16.93 -3.34 14.49
N ARG A 331 16.26 -2.34 13.88
CA ARG A 331 16.30 -2.14 12.42
C ARG A 331 17.62 -1.54 11.93
N SER A 332 18.38 -0.88 12.80
CA SER A 332 19.73 -0.40 12.48
C SER A 332 20.83 -1.46 12.68
N GLY A 333 20.46 -2.71 12.96
CA GLY A 333 21.40 -3.82 13.14
C GLY A 333 22.08 -3.87 14.52
N ASN A 334 21.74 -2.94 15.41
CA ASN A 334 22.29 -2.90 16.77
C ASN A 334 21.39 -3.72 17.71
N ILE A 335 21.62 -5.02 17.74
CA ILE A 335 20.90 -5.95 18.62
C ILE A 335 21.75 -6.21 19.86
N ASP A 336 21.25 -5.84 21.03
CA ASP A 336 21.86 -6.23 22.30
C ASP A 336 21.78 -7.76 22.43
N ALA A 337 22.93 -8.40 22.66
CA ALA A 337 23.05 -9.86 22.76
C ALA A 337 22.13 -10.47 23.85
N SER A 338 21.67 -9.66 24.82
CA SER A 338 20.70 -10.07 25.85
C SER A 338 19.26 -10.24 25.35
N ILE A 339 18.91 -9.73 24.15
CA ILE A 339 17.54 -9.68 23.60
C ILE A 339 17.35 -10.66 22.42
N VAL A 340 18.24 -11.63 22.25
CA VAL A 340 18.29 -12.55 21.08
C VAL A 340 17.08 -13.49 20.95
N THR A 341 16.06 -13.37 21.79
CA THR A 341 14.84 -14.15 21.59
C THR A 341 13.93 -13.50 20.58
N GLY A 342 13.41 -14.28 19.62
CA GLY A 342 12.48 -13.76 18.59
C GLY A 342 11.28 -12.98 19.16
N ARG A 343 10.84 -13.28 20.39
CA ARG A 343 9.80 -12.52 21.10
C ARG A 343 10.27 -11.16 21.59
N GLY A 344 11.52 -11.03 22.04
CA GLY A 344 12.11 -9.74 22.46
C GLY A 344 12.22 -8.78 21.28
N VAL A 345 12.70 -9.26 20.13
CA VAL A 345 12.76 -8.49 18.88
C VAL A 345 11.36 -8.05 18.41
N GLN A 346 10.35 -8.92 18.53
CA GLN A 346 8.97 -8.58 18.21
C GLN A 346 8.40 -7.47 19.10
N ALA A 347 8.66 -7.51 20.40
CA ALA A 347 8.19 -6.49 21.33
C ALA A 347 8.79 -5.11 21.00
N LEU A 348 10.06 -5.07 20.60
CA LEU A 348 10.73 -3.83 20.18
C LEU A 348 10.21 -3.28 18.85
N GLN A 349 9.76 -4.15 17.93
CA GLN A 349 9.19 -3.75 16.65
C GLN A 349 7.72 -3.33 16.74
N ALA A 350 7.00 -3.69 17.80
CA ALA A 350 5.55 -3.45 17.92
C ALA A 350 5.15 -1.97 17.77
N GLY A 351 5.97 -1.04 18.27
CA GLY A 351 5.73 0.39 18.11
C GLY A 351 5.85 0.87 16.66
N PHE A 352 6.79 0.31 15.92
CA PHE A 352 7.02 0.59 14.50
C PHE A 352 5.86 0.03 13.65
N ASP A 353 5.46 -1.22 13.89
CA ASP A 353 4.34 -1.86 13.21
C ASP A 353 3.02 -1.11 13.42
N THR A 354 2.82 -0.55 14.61
CA THR A 354 1.63 0.27 14.91
C THR A 354 1.59 1.55 14.07
N GLN A 355 2.74 2.19 13.82
CA GLN A 355 2.81 3.36 12.94
C GLN A 355 2.50 3.01 11.49
N ILE A 356 3.05 1.91 10.99
CA ILE A 356 2.77 1.42 9.64
C ILE A 356 1.27 1.15 9.49
N LYS A 357 0.65 0.45 10.42
CA LYS A 357 -0.79 0.16 10.41
C LYS A 357 -1.65 1.43 10.44
N SER A 358 -1.26 2.43 11.22
CA SER A 358 -1.95 3.71 11.25
C SER A 358 -1.88 4.44 9.90
N ALA A 359 -0.72 4.44 9.24
CA ALA A 359 -0.55 5.02 7.91
C ALA A 359 -1.35 4.23 6.86
N GLN A 360 -1.26 2.90 6.89
CA GLN A 360 -2.00 2.02 6.00
C GLN A 360 -3.52 2.21 6.10
N ALA A 361 -4.05 2.46 7.30
CA ALA A 361 -5.46 2.77 7.47
C ALA A 361 -5.86 4.08 6.77
N GLN A 362 -5.00 5.11 6.81
CA GLN A 362 -5.22 6.36 6.09
C GLN A 362 -5.12 6.16 4.57
N PHE A 363 -4.17 5.38 4.12
CA PHE A 363 -4.01 5.05 2.69
C PHE A 363 -5.18 4.20 2.18
N ALA A 364 -5.65 3.22 2.94
CA ALA A 364 -6.81 2.42 2.56
C ALA A 364 -8.05 3.30 2.35
N ARG A 365 -8.29 4.26 3.24
CA ARG A 365 -9.37 5.24 3.08
C ARG A 365 -9.18 6.11 1.82
N LEU A 366 -7.98 6.66 1.63
CA LEU A 366 -7.64 7.47 0.46
C LEU A 366 -7.91 6.69 -0.83
N PHE A 367 -7.41 5.47 -0.93
CA PHE A 367 -7.57 4.65 -2.13
C PHE A 367 -9.00 4.14 -2.34
N THR A 368 -9.77 3.94 -1.28
CA THR A 368 -11.21 3.65 -1.40
C THR A 368 -11.94 4.80 -2.08
N ASP A 369 -11.69 6.02 -1.63
CA ASP A 369 -12.31 7.22 -2.18
C ASP A 369 -11.86 7.47 -3.64
N LEU A 370 -10.56 7.30 -3.93
CA LEU A 370 -10.01 7.46 -5.29
C LEU A 370 -10.52 6.39 -6.26
N ALA A 371 -10.55 5.12 -5.86
CA ALA A 371 -11.04 4.04 -6.69
C ALA A 371 -12.54 4.18 -7.00
N SER A 372 -13.33 4.57 -6.00
CA SER A 372 -14.76 4.89 -6.19
C SER A 372 -14.94 6.04 -7.17
N LEU A 373 -14.09 7.06 -7.08
CA LEU A 373 -14.12 8.20 -7.99
C LEU A 373 -13.70 7.79 -9.41
N CYS A 374 -12.72 6.90 -9.57
CA CYS A 374 -12.33 6.38 -10.88
C CYS A 374 -13.51 5.70 -11.59
N PHE A 375 -14.30 4.90 -10.87
CA PHE A 375 -15.51 4.32 -11.44
C PHE A 375 -16.53 5.39 -11.86
N GLU A 376 -16.74 6.41 -11.01
CA GLU A 376 -17.66 7.50 -11.32
C GLU A 376 -17.21 8.31 -12.55
N VAL A 377 -15.91 8.59 -12.67
CA VAL A 377 -15.30 9.26 -13.82
C VAL A 377 -15.42 8.41 -15.07
N ASP A 378 -15.13 7.12 -14.98
CA ASP A 378 -15.21 6.20 -16.13
C ASP A 378 -16.64 6.07 -16.66
N GLU A 379 -17.60 5.95 -15.78
CA GLU A 379 -19.01 5.83 -16.18
C GLU A 379 -19.59 7.12 -16.73
N LYS A 380 -19.33 8.27 -16.08
CA LYS A 380 -19.94 9.55 -16.49
C LYS A 380 -19.29 10.15 -17.73
N ILE A 381 -17.99 9.98 -17.92
CA ILE A 381 -17.23 10.60 -19.01
C ILE A 381 -17.08 9.65 -20.19
N PHE A 382 -16.72 8.41 -19.93
CA PHE A 382 -16.41 7.40 -20.94
C PHE A 382 -17.50 6.31 -21.06
N GLY A 383 -18.67 6.49 -20.45
CA GLY A 383 -19.68 5.46 -20.20
C GLY A 383 -20.16 4.68 -21.42
N SER A 384 -20.22 5.29 -22.60
CA SER A 384 -20.66 4.63 -23.83
C SER A 384 -19.52 4.00 -24.65
N MET A 385 -18.26 4.25 -24.28
CA MET A 385 -17.10 3.79 -25.04
C MET A 385 -16.78 2.32 -24.72
N PRO A 386 -16.71 1.44 -25.73
CA PRO A 386 -16.22 0.09 -25.52
C PRO A 386 -14.70 0.13 -25.26
N LYS A 387 -14.29 -0.47 -24.17
CA LYS A 387 -12.89 -0.57 -23.75
C LYS A 387 -12.42 -2.01 -23.70
N GLU A 388 -11.14 -2.22 -23.86
CA GLU A 388 -10.50 -3.52 -23.80
C GLU A 388 -9.38 -3.51 -22.76
N ILE A 389 -9.48 -4.40 -21.79
CA ILE A 389 -8.45 -4.62 -20.78
C ILE A 389 -7.71 -5.90 -21.11
N LYS A 390 -6.40 -5.79 -21.26
CA LYS A 390 -5.48 -6.92 -21.39
C LYS A 390 -4.63 -6.98 -20.13
N GLY A 391 -4.53 -8.13 -19.54
CA GLY A 391 -3.74 -8.31 -18.32
C GLY A 391 -3.37 -9.77 -18.13
N VAL A 392 -2.63 -10.01 -17.09
CA VAL A 392 -2.29 -11.36 -16.62
C VAL A 392 -2.91 -11.47 -15.22
N ASP A 393 -3.81 -12.43 -15.06
CA ASP A 393 -4.45 -12.73 -13.80
C ASP A 393 -3.94 -14.10 -13.37
N ASP A 394 -3.17 -14.12 -12.30
CA ASP A 394 -2.57 -15.34 -11.75
C ASP A 394 -1.80 -16.20 -12.78
N GLY A 395 -0.94 -15.53 -13.58
CA GLY A 395 -0.16 -16.16 -14.66
C GLY A 395 -0.95 -16.51 -15.91
N THR A 396 -2.27 -16.30 -15.93
CA THR A 396 -3.12 -16.56 -17.09
C THR A 396 -3.44 -15.24 -17.81
N PRO A 397 -3.05 -15.07 -19.08
CA PRO A 397 -3.40 -13.87 -19.82
C PRO A 397 -4.92 -13.82 -20.02
N PHE A 398 -5.51 -12.66 -19.76
CA PHE A 398 -6.92 -12.42 -20.04
C PHE A 398 -7.10 -11.20 -20.94
N ASN A 399 -8.18 -11.24 -21.71
CA ASN A 399 -8.64 -10.13 -22.51
C ASN A 399 -10.13 -9.93 -22.24
N MET A 400 -10.50 -8.78 -21.70
CA MET A 400 -11.87 -8.46 -21.34
C MET A 400 -12.30 -7.18 -22.03
N LYS A 401 -13.44 -7.24 -22.73
CA LYS A 401 -14.11 -6.05 -23.27
C LYS A 401 -15.22 -5.61 -22.33
N TYR A 402 -15.28 -4.32 -22.04
CA TYR A 402 -16.32 -3.75 -21.19
C TYR A 402 -16.79 -2.40 -21.70
N ILE A 403 -18.00 -2.03 -21.31
CA ILE A 403 -18.59 -0.72 -21.53
C ILE A 403 -18.90 -0.17 -20.12
N PRO A 404 -18.28 0.95 -19.67
CA PRO A 404 -18.39 1.42 -18.30
C PRO A 404 -19.82 1.49 -17.77
N SER A 405 -20.74 2.07 -18.52
CA SER A 405 -22.16 2.21 -18.13
C SER A 405 -22.90 0.89 -17.90
N ARG A 406 -22.39 -0.24 -18.44
CA ARG A 406 -23.04 -1.55 -18.28
C ARG A 406 -22.44 -2.38 -17.15
N GLN A 407 -21.12 -2.31 -16.98
CA GLN A 407 -20.42 -3.13 -16.01
C GLN A 407 -20.28 -2.45 -14.64
N ILE A 408 -20.23 -1.12 -14.62
CA ILE A 408 -20.18 -0.34 -13.38
C ILE A 408 -21.60 -0.14 -12.85
N ASP A 409 -22.53 0.30 -13.70
CA ASP A 409 -23.98 0.43 -13.44
C ASP A 409 -24.27 1.14 -12.09
N GLY A 410 -23.66 2.29 -11.88
CA GLY A 410 -23.81 3.09 -10.65
C GLY A 410 -23.22 2.47 -9.38
N ASN A 411 -22.57 1.32 -9.47
CA ASN A 411 -21.95 0.66 -8.31
C ASN A 411 -20.47 1.01 -8.20
N TYR A 412 -20.17 2.06 -7.44
CA TYR A 412 -18.81 2.59 -7.22
C TYR A 412 -18.13 2.02 -5.98
N GLY A 413 -18.74 1.05 -5.30
CA GLY A 413 -18.22 0.49 -4.06
C GLY A 413 -16.97 -0.34 -4.30
N VAL A 414 -15.85 0.06 -3.67
CA VAL A 414 -14.59 -0.66 -3.64
C VAL A 414 -14.20 -0.90 -2.20
N ASP A 415 -13.78 -2.12 -1.89
CA ASP A 415 -13.23 -2.50 -0.59
C ASP A 415 -11.71 -2.55 -0.73
N VAL A 416 -11.04 -1.62 -0.05
CA VAL A 416 -9.59 -1.48 -0.09
C VAL A 416 -9.03 -1.86 1.27
N ARG A 417 -8.23 -2.91 1.30
CA ARG A 417 -7.68 -3.43 2.56
C ARG A 417 -6.19 -3.72 2.44
N TYR A 418 -5.48 -3.34 3.48
CA TYR A 418 -4.17 -3.92 3.76
C TYR A 418 -4.39 -5.23 4.50
N GLY A 419 -3.76 -6.30 4.07
CA GLY A 419 -3.79 -7.57 4.81
C GLY A 419 -3.34 -7.36 6.26
N ILE A 420 -3.86 -8.16 7.20
CA ILE A 420 -3.53 -8.06 8.63
C ILE A 420 -2.02 -8.05 8.86
N MET A 421 -1.30 -8.73 7.98
CA MET A 421 0.15 -8.92 8.03
C MET A 421 0.92 -8.00 7.05
N SER A 422 0.25 -7.05 6.39
CA SER A 422 0.92 -6.11 5.49
C SER A 422 1.97 -5.28 6.23
N GLY A 423 3.20 -5.27 5.71
CA GLY A 423 4.36 -4.68 6.38
C GLY A 423 5.10 -5.62 7.32
N MET A 424 4.63 -6.85 7.54
CA MET A 424 5.35 -7.90 8.26
C MET A 424 6.11 -8.82 7.30
N ASP A 425 7.05 -9.59 7.83
CA ASP A 425 7.74 -10.64 7.08
C ASP A 425 6.70 -11.63 6.49
N PRO A 426 6.67 -11.85 5.15
CA PRO A 426 5.71 -12.72 4.48
C PRO A 426 5.67 -14.14 5.06
N ASN A 427 6.80 -14.68 5.47
CA ASN A 427 6.88 -16.03 6.04
C ASN A 427 6.12 -16.12 7.37
N ARG A 428 6.22 -15.08 8.21
CA ARG A 428 5.48 -15.03 9.48
C ARG A 428 3.99 -14.85 9.27
N ALA A 429 3.62 -14.03 8.29
CA ALA A 429 2.22 -13.83 7.91
C ALA A 429 1.57 -15.16 7.52
N ILE A 430 2.22 -15.92 6.64
CA ILE A 430 1.73 -17.22 6.18
C ILE A 430 1.62 -18.23 7.33
N ILE A 431 2.64 -18.32 8.20
CA ILE A 431 2.62 -19.24 9.35
C ILE A 431 1.47 -18.90 10.30
N ALA A 432 1.27 -17.62 10.63
CA ALA A 432 0.19 -17.18 11.51
C ALA A 432 -1.20 -17.47 10.91
N LEU A 433 -1.39 -17.22 9.61
CA LEU A 433 -2.64 -17.52 8.91
C LEU A 433 -2.92 -19.03 8.85
N LEU A 434 -1.90 -19.86 8.62
CA LEU A 434 -2.03 -21.32 8.65
C LEU A 434 -2.37 -21.84 10.05
N GLN A 435 -1.78 -21.25 11.10
CA GLN A 435 -2.14 -21.59 12.48
C GLN A 435 -3.59 -21.21 12.80
N MET A 436 -4.02 -19.99 12.45
CA MET A 436 -5.42 -19.56 12.63
C MET A 436 -6.40 -20.48 11.88
N ARG A 437 -5.99 -20.99 10.71
CA ARG A 437 -6.79 -21.97 9.97
C ARG A 437 -6.83 -23.33 10.66
N SER A 438 -5.69 -23.83 11.17
CA SER A 438 -5.63 -25.12 11.90
C SER A 438 -6.50 -25.08 13.14
N ASP A 439 -6.54 -23.95 13.83
CA ASP A 439 -7.37 -23.71 15.01
C ASP A 439 -8.85 -23.41 14.68
N LYS A 440 -9.22 -23.47 13.38
CA LYS A 440 -10.58 -23.20 12.86
C LYS A 440 -11.11 -21.80 13.19
N LEU A 441 -10.23 -20.84 13.45
CA LEU A 441 -10.60 -19.45 13.72
C LEU A 441 -10.96 -18.70 12.44
N VAL A 442 -10.40 -19.10 11.30
CA VAL A 442 -10.62 -18.48 9.99
C VAL A 442 -10.90 -19.51 8.91
N SER A 443 -11.65 -19.12 7.88
CA SER A 443 -11.94 -19.95 6.71
C SER A 443 -10.73 -20.06 5.77
N ARG A 444 -10.74 -21.06 4.86
CA ARG A 444 -9.74 -21.17 3.77
C ARG A 444 -9.75 -19.95 2.89
N ASP A 445 -10.93 -19.44 2.57
CA ASP A 445 -11.15 -18.27 1.75
C ASP A 445 -10.55 -17.00 2.40
N TYR A 446 -10.73 -16.82 3.72
CA TYR A 446 -10.11 -15.73 4.46
C TYR A 446 -8.58 -15.78 4.39
N VAL A 447 -7.97 -16.97 4.59
CA VAL A 447 -6.50 -17.14 4.51
C VAL A 447 -5.98 -16.77 3.13
N ARG A 448 -6.66 -17.17 2.05
CA ARG A 448 -6.28 -16.84 0.67
C ARG A 448 -6.32 -15.34 0.39
N ARG A 449 -7.34 -14.64 0.92
CA ARG A 449 -7.47 -13.17 0.75
C ARG A 449 -6.41 -12.38 1.51
N GLU A 450 -5.95 -12.91 2.63
CA GLU A 450 -4.98 -12.24 3.49
C GLU A 450 -3.51 -12.59 3.17
N ILE A 451 -3.26 -13.59 2.33
CA ILE A 451 -1.90 -13.88 1.86
C ILE A 451 -1.40 -12.66 1.07
N PRO A 452 -0.21 -12.10 1.41
CA PRO A 452 0.34 -10.91 0.76
C PRO A 452 0.91 -11.23 -0.64
N MET A 453 0.12 -11.90 -1.46
CA MET A 453 0.36 -12.18 -2.87
C MET A 453 -0.87 -11.74 -3.64
N GLU A 454 -0.68 -11.28 -4.87
CA GLU A 454 -1.77 -10.94 -5.79
C GLU A 454 -2.47 -12.21 -6.29
N LEU A 455 -3.18 -12.92 -5.40
CA LEU A 455 -3.95 -14.11 -5.75
C LEU A 455 -5.40 -13.73 -6.07
N ASN A 456 -5.88 -14.16 -7.22
CA ASN A 456 -7.31 -14.13 -7.51
C ASN A 456 -7.99 -15.27 -6.77
N VAL A 457 -8.54 -14.96 -5.59
CA VAL A 457 -9.13 -15.94 -4.66
C VAL A 457 -10.18 -16.81 -5.32
N THR A 458 -11.03 -16.25 -6.19
CA THR A 458 -12.11 -16.99 -6.86
C THR A 458 -11.57 -18.00 -7.88
N GLN A 459 -10.52 -17.63 -8.63
CA GLN A 459 -9.90 -18.56 -9.58
C GLN A 459 -9.12 -19.67 -8.87
N GLU A 460 -8.39 -19.31 -7.79
CA GLU A 460 -7.67 -20.32 -7.01
C GLU A 460 -8.62 -21.29 -6.29
N GLU A 461 -9.77 -20.83 -5.84
CA GLU A 461 -10.80 -21.71 -5.30
C GLU A 461 -11.29 -22.70 -6.33
N GLN A 462 -11.59 -22.25 -7.53
CA GLN A 462 -11.98 -23.12 -8.64
C GLN A 462 -10.88 -24.11 -9.03
N ARG A 463 -9.60 -23.68 -9.03
CA ARG A 463 -8.46 -24.58 -9.32
C ARG A 463 -8.29 -25.64 -8.24
N VAL A 464 -8.37 -25.26 -6.97
CA VAL A 464 -8.27 -26.22 -5.86
C VAL A 464 -9.43 -27.20 -5.88
N ASP A 465 -10.67 -26.75 -6.15
CA ASP A 465 -11.82 -27.65 -6.26
C ASP A 465 -11.65 -28.65 -7.43
N ILE A 466 -11.13 -28.18 -8.57
CA ILE A 466 -10.81 -29.04 -9.71
C ILE A 466 -9.70 -30.04 -9.34
N GLU A 467 -8.67 -29.62 -8.60
CA GLU A 467 -7.60 -30.50 -8.14
C GLU A 467 -8.12 -31.53 -7.15
N GLU A 468 -8.92 -31.13 -6.16
CA GLU A 468 -9.56 -32.06 -5.20
C GLU A 468 -10.47 -33.07 -5.92
N MET A 469 -11.24 -32.63 -6.91
CA MET A 469 -12.02 -33.53 -7.76
C MET A 469 -11.13 -34.50 -8.55
N ARG A 470 -10.06 -34.04 -9.15
CA ARG A 470 -9.10 -34.89 -9.88
C ARG A 470 -8.44 -35.92 -8.99
N ASP A 471 -8.08 -35.52 -7.78
CA ASP A 471 -7.48 -36.44 -6.82
C ASP A 471 -8.49 -37.47 -6.31
N SER A 472 -9.74 -37.08 -6.07
CA SER A 472 -10.81 -38.01 -5.73
C SER A 472 -11.10 -39.01 -6.85
N LEU A 473 -11.08 -38.55 -8.11
CA LEU A 473 -11.23 -39.41 -9.27
C LEU A 473 -10.04 -40.40 -9.45
N ARG A 474 -8.81 -39.95 -9.18
CA ARG A 474 -7.62 -40.83 -9.17
C ARG A 474 -7.73 -41.90 -8.08
N VAL A 475 -8.18 -41.52 -6.87
CA VAL A 475 -8.41 -42.48 -5.78
C VAL A 475 -9.52 -43.48 -6.15
N ALA A 476 -10.62 -43.02 -6.77
CA ALA A 476 -11.69 -43.91 -7.25
C ALA A 476 -11.19 -44.90 -8.29
N VAL A 477 -10.40 -44.46 -9.28
CA VAL A 477 -9.80 -45.36 -10.29
C VAL A 477 -8.85 -46.36 -9.63
N ALA A 478 -8.05 -45.95 -8.66
CA ALA A 478 -7.18 -46.85 -7.90
C ALA A 478 -7.96 -47.90 -7.09
N GLN A 479 -9.09 -47.51 -6.48
CA GLN A 479 -9.98 -48.40 -5.77
C GLN A 479 -10.63 -49.45 -6.71
N TYR A 480 -11.09 -49.02 -7.89
CA TYR A 480 -11.58 -49.94 -8.91
C TYR A 480 -10.49 -50.91 -9.36
N ALA A 481 -9.25 -50.47 -9.52
CA ALA A 481 -8.13 -51.37 -9.86
C ALA A 481 -7.85 -52.40 -8.73
N GLN A 482 -7.96 -52.01 -7.47
CA GLN A 482 -7.80 -52.88 -6.32
C GLN A 482 -8.96 -53.90 -6.16
N ALA A 483 -10.15 -53.58 -6.65
CA ALA A 483 -11.30 -54.45 -6.62
C ALA A 483 -11.21 -55.62 -7.63
N ILE A 484 -10.37 -55.51 -8.67
CA ILE A 484 -10.21 -56.55 -9.72
C ILE A 484 -9.89 -57.92 -9.17
N PRO A 485 -8.90 -58.13 -8.24
CA PRO A 485 -8.60 -59.45 -7.69
C PRO A 485 -9.76 -60.02 -6.87
N ALA A 486 -10.49 -59.18 -6.14
CA ALA A 486 -11.62 -59.60 -5.34
C ALA A 486 -12.80 -60.07 -6.20
N LEU A 487 -13.09 -59.41 -7.29
CA LEU A 487 -14.14 -59.75 -8.25
C LEU A 487 -13.78 -61.07 -9.01
N ALA A 488 -12.51 -61.23 -9.38
CA ALA A 488 -12.02 -62.47 -9.99
C ALA A 488 -12.15 -63.66 -9.03
N ALA A 489 -11.88 -63.47 -7.73
CA ALA A 489 -12.07 -64.49 -6.69
C ALA A 489 -13.55 -64.89 -6.48
N GLN A 490 -14.49 -63.97 -6.78
CA GLN A 490 -15.95 -64.21 -6.69
C GLN A 490 -16.53 -64.79 -7.98
N GLY A 491 -15.70 -65.09 -9.01
CA GLY A 491 -16.13 -65.63 -10.28
C GLY A 491 -16.84 -64.63 -11.18
N GLN A 492 -16.74 -63.33 -10.88
CA GLN A 492 -17.23 -62.27 -11.77
C GLN A 492 -16.15 -61.90 -12.78
N ASP A 493 -16.55 -61.61 -14.03
CA ASP A 493 -15.61 -61.24 -15.08
C ASP A 493 -15.12 -59.75 -14.91
N PRO A 494 -13.85 -59.54 -14.54
CA PRO A 494 -13.33 -58.20 -14.32
C PRO A 494 -12.94 -57.47 -15.66
N SER A 495 -13.17 -58.10 -16.82
CA SER A 495 -12.70 -57.58 -18.12
C SER A 495 -13.23 -56.18 -18.43
N GLN A 496 -14.49 -55.87 -18.06
CA GLN A 496 -15.08 -54.55 -18.26
C GLN A 496 -14.38 -53.47 -17.46
N ILE A 497 -14.01 -53.73 -16.20
CA ILE A 497 -13.30 -52.76 -15.34
C ILE A 497 -11.88 -52.54 -15.87
N ILE A 498 -11.21 -53.62 -16.30
CA ILE A 498 -9.86 -53.54 -16.89
C ILE A 498 -9.89 -52.72 -18.18
N THR A 499 -10.90 -52.90 -19.05
CA THR A 499 -11.06 -52.13 -20.27
C THR A 499 -11.27 -50.65 -19.99
N ARG A 500 -12.15 -50.30 -19.05
CA ARG A 500 -12.42 -48.92 -18.66
C ARG A 500 -11.18 -48.22 -18.06
N ILE A 501 -10.42 -48.93 -17.23
CA ILE A 501 -9.16 -48.38 -16.68
C ILE A 501 -8.12 -48.20 -17.82
N ALA A 502 -8.03 -49.14 -18.76
CA ALA A 502 -7.14 -49.02 -19.91
C ALA A 502 -7.51 -47.81 -20.81
N GLU A 503 -8.80 -47.54 -21.00
CA GLU A 503 -9.29 -46.37 -21.73
C GLU A 503 -8.91 -45.07 -21.02
N VAL A 504 -9.01 -45.02 -19.67
CA VAL A 504 -8.57 -43.85 -18.89
C VAL A 504 -7.07 -43.61 -19.07
N ILE A 505 -6.25 -44.65 -19.00
CA ILE A 505 -4.79 -44.55 -19.19
C ILE A 505 -4.45 -44.10 -20.61
N GLN A 506 -5.06 -44.69 -21.65
CA GLN A 506 -4.83 -44.29 -23.04
C GLN A 506 -5.29 -42.88 -23.35
N GLY A 507 -6.45 -42.48 -22.81
CA GLY A 507 -6.94 -41.10 -22.94
C GLY A 507 -5.96 -40.09 -22.33
N ARG A 508 -5.38 -40.42 -21.16
CA ARG A 508 -4.39 -39.58 -20.51
C ARG A 508 -3.06 -39.49 -21.27
N GLN A 509 -2.61 -40.60 -21.88
CA GLN A 509 -1.44 -40.62 -22.77
C GLN A 509 -1.64 -39.71 -24.00
N LYS A 510 -2.89 -39.59 -24.49
CA LYS A 510 -3.26 -38.66 -25.58
C LYS A 510 -3.43 -37.22 -25.14
N GLY A 511 -3.18 -36.88 -23.88
CA GLY A 511 -3.25 -35.49 -23.34
C GLY A 511 -4.66 -34.97 -23.07
N LEU A 512 -5.69 -35.84 -23.09
CA LEU A 512 -7.06 -35.43 -22.77
C LEU A 512 -7.26 -35.13 -21.28
N GLN A 513 -8.23 -34.27 -20.95
CA GLN A 513 -8.57 -33.95 -19.54
C GLN A 513 -9.18 -35.18 -18.85
N LEU A 514 -8.83 -35.35 -17.56
CA LEU A 514 -9.19 -36.53 -16.78
C LEU A 514 -10.71 -36.69 -16.65
N GLU A 515 -11.41 -35.59 -16.46
CA GLU A 515 -12.89 -35.50 -16.31
C GLU A 515 -13.60 -36.02 -17.58
N THR A 516 -13.10 -35.59 -18.75
CA THR A 516 -13.66 -36.00 -20.03
C THR A 516 -13.45 -37.48 -20.32
N ILE A 517 -12.30 -38.00 -19.91
CA ILE A 517 -11.96 -39.43 -20.11
C ILE A 517 -12.81 -40.29 -19.18
N ILE A 518 -12.91 -39.95 -17.91
CA ILE A 518 -13.68 -40.72 -16.93
C ILE A 518 -15.17 -40.63 -17.26
N GLY A 519 -15.70 -39.47 -17.65
CA GLY A 519 -17.07 -39.33 -18.10
C GLY A 519 -17.41 -40.22 -19.29
N LYS A 520 -16.46 -40.44 -20.21
CA LYS A 520 -16.63 -41.38 -21.34
C LYS A 520 -16.49 -42.86 -20.93
N ALA A 521 -15.46 -43.18 -20.16
CA ALA A 521 -15.15 -44.56 -19.78
C ALA A 521 -16.20 -45.17 -18.83
N PHE A 522 -16.84 -44.35 -18.00
CA PHE A 522 -17.85 -44.76 -17.01
C PHE A 522 -19.27 -44.31 -17.35
N ALA A 523 -19.50 -43.76 -18.55
CA ALA A 523 -20.85 -43.47 -19.01
C ALA A 523 -21.67 -44.79 -19.06
N PRO A 524 -22.96 -44.78 -18.61
CA PRO A 524 -23.81 -45.96 -18.79
C PRO A 524 -23.93 -46.25 -20.28
N GLU A 525 -23.72 -47.52 -20.66
CA GLU A 525 -23.95 -47.93 -22.03
C GLU A 525 -25.38 -47.54 -22.44
N PRO A 526 -25.57 -46.94 -23.63
CA PRO A 526 -26.90 -46.71 -24.13
C PRO A 526 -27.65 -48.04 -24.19
N ALA A 527 -28.82 -48.10 -23.56
CA ALA A 527 -29.64 -49.30 -23.55
C ALA A 527 -29.78 -49.77 -25.01
N PRO A 528 -29.59 -51.10 -25.29
CA PRO A 528 -29.71 -51.60 -26.65
C PRO A 528 -31.07 -51.19 -27.21
N GLU A 529 -31.04 -50.50 -28.32
CA GLU A 529 -32.26 -50.17 -29.08
C GLU A 529 -33.00 -51.49 -29.36
N MET A 530 -34.11 -51.71 -28.67
CA MET A 530 -35.00 -52.81 -29.00
C MET A 530 -35.48 -52.59 -30.43
N PRO A 531 -35.38 -53.62 -31.32
CA PRO A 531 -35.86 -53.46 -32.68
C PRO A 531 -37.32 -53.10 -32.64
N VAL A 532 -37.64 -52.00 -33.28
CA VAL A 532 -39.01 -51.52 -33.49
C VAL A 532 -39.74 -52.57 -34.29
N ALA A 533 -40.68 -53.28 -33.67
CA ALA A 533 -41.59 -54.18 -34.39
C ALA A 533 -42.49 -53.34 -35.32
N PRO A 534 -42.77 -53.80 -36.55
CA PRO A 534 -43.56 -53.00 -37.49
C PRO A 534 -44.99 -52.79 -37.02
N GLU A 535 -45.43 -51.58 -37.20
CA GLU A 535 -46.79 -51.09 -36.97
C GLU A 535 -47.89 -52.03 -37.44
N LEU A 536 -48.73 -52.50 -36.54
CA LEU A 536 -50.09 -52.89 -36.87
C LEU A 536 -51.05 -51.75 -36.45
N MET A 537 -51.47 -51.04 -37.46
CA MET A 537 -52.68 -50.17 -37.37
C MET A 537 -53.83 -50.97 -36.82
N GLN A 538 -54.53 -50.48 -35.78
CA GLN A 538 -55.99 -50.30 -35.77
C GLN A 538 -56.52 -49.87 -34.40
N GLY A 539 -57.34 -48.83 -34.42
CA GLY A 539 -58.51 -48.74 -33.57
C GLY A 539 -58.36 -48.02 -32.26
N ALA A 540 -58.62 -46.71 -32.28
CA ALA A 540 -59.03 -45.97 -31.08
C ALA A 540 -60.28 -46.56 -30.42
N PRO A 541 -60.40 -46.46 -29.07
CA PRO A 541 -61.48 -45.60 -28.64
C PRO A 541 -60.98 -44.58 -27.57
N GLN A 542 -61.57 -43.38 -27.74
CA GLN A 542 -61.51 -42.30 -26.75
C GLN A 542 -62.12 -42.76 -25.44
N LEU A 543 -61.49 -42.54 -24.35
CA LEU A 543 -62.04 -42.51 -23.02
C LEU A 543 -62.08 -41.08 -22.47
N PRO A 544 -63.07 -40.72 -21.70
CA PRO A 544 -63.49 -39.34 -21.45
C PRO A 544 -62.64 -38.68 -20.37
N ALA A 545 -62.66 -37.36 -20.43
CA ALA A 545 -62.07 -36.46 -19.42
C ALA A 545 -62.64 -36.73 -18.03
N ALA A 546 -61.77 -37.08 -17.09
CA ALA A 546 -62.07 -37.09 -15.65
C ALA A 546 -61.29 -35.90 -15.03
N GLY A 547 -61.96 -34.89 -14.66
CA GLY A 547 -62.38 -34.51 -13.33
C GLY A 547 -61.23 -33.97 -12.51
N ALA A 548 -61.21 -32.66 -12.33
CA ALA A 548 -60.40 -31.97 -11.32
C ALA A 548 -60.58 -32.61 -9.93
N ILE A 549 -59.48 -33.05 -9.33
CA ILE A 549 -59.44 -33.42 -7.93
C ILE A 549 -58.81 -32.29 -7.14
N ASN A 550 -59.61 -31.75 -6.23
CA ASN A 550 -59.30 -30.73 -5.23
C ASN A 550 -58.04 -31.07 -4.41
N ALA A 551 -57.21 -30.08 -4.19
CA ALA A 551 -56.18 -30.08 -3.17
C ALA A 551 -56.84 -30.10 -1.76
N PRO A 552 -56.32 -30.89 -0.82
CA PRO A 552 -56.72 -30.71 0.58
C PRO A 552 -55.87 -29.63 1.25
N ALA A 553 -56.56 -28.89 2.09
CA ALA A 553 -56.13 -27.76 2.86
C ALA A 553 -54.98 -28.06 3.86
N SER A 554 -54.14 -27.08 3.99
CA SER A 554 -53.41 -26.62 5.19
C SER A 554 -53.35 -27.56 6.39
N ALA A 555 -52.14 -28.10 6.66
CA ALA A 555 -51.73 -28.54 7.99
C ALA A 555 -51.10 -27.38 8.77
N GLN A 556 -51.71 -27.02 9.88
CA GLN A 556 -51.18 -26.09 10.89
C GLN A 556 -49.89 -26.61 11.49
N PRO A 557 -48.93 -25.75 11.89
CA PRO A 557 -47.75 -26.16 12.65
C PRO A 557 -48.13 -26.54 14.06
N PRO A 558 -47.43 -27.53 14.70
CA PRO A 558 -47.69 -27.93 16.07
C PRO A 558 -47.29 -26.85 17.06
N GLN A 559 -48.15 -26.63 18.04
CA GLN A 559 -47.95 -25.79 19.21
C GLN A 559 -46.78 -26.31 20.04
N GLU A 560 -45.86 -25.43 20.43
CA GLU A 560 -44.84 -25.62 21.44
C GLU A 560 -45.52 -25.87 22.80
N GLN A 561 -45.32 -27.06 23.34
CA GLN A 561 -45.52 -27.32 24.78
C GLN A 561 -44.30 -26.83 25.55
N GLY A 562 -44.56 -26.01 26.56
CA GLY A 562 -43.57 -25.43 27.44
C GLY A 562 -42.70 -26.47 28.14
N GLY A 563 -41.41 -26.36 27.93
CA GLY A 563 -40.36 -27.05 28.66
C GLY A 563 -39.55 -26.02 29.48
N MET A 564 -39.47 -26.29 30.77
CA MET A 564 -38.79 -25.51 31.80
C MET A 564 -37.40 -25.03 31.40
N ALA A 565 -37.09 -23.79 31.70
CA ALA A 565 -35.77 -23.22 31.64
C ALA A 565 -34.81 -23.92 32.60
N PRO A 566 -33.60 -24.32 32.20
CA PRO A 566 -32.54 -24.66 33.12
C PRO A 566 -31.87 -23.38 33.65
N ALA A 567 -31.56 -23.44 34.95
CA ALA A 567 -30.97 -22.42 35.80
C ALA A 567 -29.68 -21.80 35.18
N ALA A 568 -29.52 -20.49 35.43
CA ALA A 568 -28.34 -19.70 35.15
C ALA A 568 -27.05 -20.38 35.63
N GLY A 569 -26.25 -20.89 34.71
CA GLY A 569 -24.89 -21.33 34.96
C GLY A 569 -23.99 -20.11 35.21
N GLN A 570 -23.34 -20.12 36.35
CA GLN A 570 -22.37 -19.18 36.84
C GLN A 570 -21.29 -18.94 35.77
N ARG A 571 -21.02 -17.67 35.46
CA ARG A 571 -19.83 -17.25 34.71
C ARG A 571 -18.58 -17.58 35.53
N PRO A 572 -17.54 -18.20 34.95
CA PRO A 572 -16.28 -18.37 35.67
C PRO A 572 -15.64 -17.00 35.93
N ASP A 573 -15.34 -16.80 37.22
CA ASP A 573 -14.74 -15.58 37.75
C ASP A 573 -13.30 -15.44 37.19
N ILE A 574 -13.04 -14.35 36.45
CA ILE A 574 -11.73 -14.03 35.85
C ILE A 574 -10.64 -13.87 36.92
N ALA A 575 -11.03 -13.62 38.18
CA ALA A 575 -10.12 -13.53 39.31
C ALA A 575 -9.38 -14.85 39.62
N ASN A 576 -10.01 -16.02 39.37
CA ASN A 576 -9.37 -17.30 39.60
C ASN A 576 -8.40 -17.76 38.53
N LEU A 577 -8.48 -17.16 37.34
CA LEU A 577 -7.51 -17.41 36.23
C LEU A 577 -6.21 -16.62 36.40
N LEU A 578 -6.26 -15.47 37.04
CA LEU A 578 -5.08 -14.63 37.33
C LEU A 578 -4.28 -15.18 38.53
N ALA A 579 -4.90 -15.85 39.47
CA ALA A 579 -4.22 -16.50 40.59
C ALA A 579 -3.42 -17.76 40.21
N ALA A 580 -3.80 -18.43 39.11
CA ALA A 580 -3.11 -19.63 38.62
C ALA A 580 -1.84 -19.31 37.79
N ILE A 581 -1.66 -18.08 37.34
CA ILE A 581 -0.50 -17.64 36.53
C ILE A 581 0.59 -16.96 37.38
N GLY A 582 0.26 -16.57 38.62
CA GLY A 582 1.15 -15.83 39.52
C GLY A 582 1.98 -16.68 40.51
N GLY A 583 1.92 -18.00 40.43
CA GLY A 583 2.54 -18.91 41.39
C GLY A 583 3.56 -19.87 40.79
N ALA A 584 4.56 -19.35 40.07
CA ALA A 584 5.83 -20.05 39.87
C ALA A 584 6.90 -19.00 39.60
N ALA A 585 7.60 -18.62 40.64
CA ALA A 585 8.82 -17.83 40.61
C ALA A 585 9.98 -18.67 40.05
#